data_e6056be32550041d53515a937539e2fc
#
_entry.id   e6056be32550041d53515a937539e2fc
#
_cell.length_a   1.000
_cell.length_b   1.000
_cell.length_c   1.000
_cell.angle_alpha   90.00
_cell.angle_beta   90.00
_cell.angle_gamma   90.00
#
_symmetry.space_group_name_H-M   'P 1'
#
loop_
_entity.id
_entity.type
_entity.pdbx_description
1 polymer ?
#
loop_
_entity_poly.entity_id
_entity_poly.type
_entity_poly.pdbx_seq_one_letter_code
_entity_poly.pdbx_strand_id
1 'polypeptide(L)'
;MLVTDVKAGAAKNRRRGPSRVATIASVNTYAVYYFNGTKWSQPSDVTVLQPSDYVEMGSSYGNLELDQAERYIPLYMNRKFPYGTDDAVKYVVYRCFTGGSTVLRCEQYTFTGGKWENSVSNGGVITETQQFVYKPDGWKMDPSIVLTLPAGMNQPASTLFFQTCVDWVKANVPDGASFISSYGNNEYYCGTSAYQGNIDLRPSAAVTQNPTAYAGMSDEQIVALEKKRFEDEVCPGALAMLYPKINAVPGVEVTVTIHFSIYDGSTKEHTIIYNVTGKAQFEFVSCTWNE
;
A
#
# COMPACT_ATOMS: atom_id res chain seq x y z
N MET A 1 -6.36 -9.24 9.65
CA MET A 1 -7.01 -10.52 9.33
C MET A 1 -5.97 -11.62 9.40
N LEU A 2 -6.11 -12.59 10.31
CA LEU A 2 -5.14 -13.67 10.47
C LEU A 2 -5.73 -14.96 9.92
N VAL A 3 -5.03 -15.63 9.01
CA VAL A 3 -5.39 -16.97 8.51
C VAL A 3 -4.53 -17.98 9.24
N THR A 4 -5.14 -18.92 9.94
CA THR A 4 -4.43 -19.97 10.69
C THR A 4 -4.88 -21.35 10.25
N ASP A 5 -3.93 -22.28 10.13
CA ASP A 5 -4.22 -23.70 9.97
C ASP A 5 -4.68 -24.28 11.31
N VAL A 6 -5.91 -24.76 11.37
CA VAL A 6 -6.45 -25.44 12.57
C VAL A 6 -6.41 -26.94 12.36
N LYS A 7 -5.61 -27.63 13.16
CA LYS A 7 -5.64 -29.10 13.21
C LYS A 7 -6.76 -29.58 14.13
N ALA A 8 -7.71 -30.32 13.59
CA ALA A 8 -8.75 -30.94 14.40
C ALA A 8 -8.15 -32.05 15.31
N GLY A 9 -8.30 -31.88 16.61
CA GLY A 9 -7.87 -32.87 17.60
C GLY A 9 -8.84 -34.04 17.70
N ALA A 10 -8.31 -35.27 17.73
CA ALA A 10 -9.10 -36.51 17.86
C ALA A 10 -9.64 -36.70 19.27
N ALA A 11 -10.94 -36.91 19.42
CA ALA A 11 -11.55 -37.36 20.67
C ALA A 11 -11.29 -38.86 20.88
N LYS A 12 -10.70 -39.24 22.04
CA LYS A 12 -10.49 -40.65 22.46
C LYS A 12 -11.77 -41.25 22.96
N ASN A 13 -12.41 -42.15 22.24
CA ASN A 13 -13.46 -43.01 22.74
C ASN A 13 -12.90 -44.37 23.16
N ARG A 14 -12.93 -44.71 24.47
CA ARG A 14 -12.55 -46.01 24.98
C ARG A 14 -13.71 -47.00 24.91
N ARG A 15 -13.68 -47.93 23.99
CA ARG A 15 -14.38 -49.24 24.11
C ARG A 15 -13.39 -50.37 23.75
N ARG A 16 -13.32 -51.35 24.68
CA ARG A 16 -12.49 -52.56 24.50
C ARG A 16 -13.12 -53.52 23.51
N GLY A 17 -12.41 -53.75 22.42
CA GLY A 17 -12.61 -54.83 21.42
C GLY A 17 -11.36 -54.95 20.58
N PRO A 18 -11.05 -56.03 19.84
CA PRO A 18 -9.78 -56.25 19.20
C PRO A 18 -9.52 -55.11 18.19
N SER A 19 -8.36 -54.51 18.40
CA SER A 19 -7.93 -53.23 17.88
C SER A 19 -7.73 -53.25 16.36
N ARG A 20 -8.64 -52.70 15.62
CA ARG A 20 -8.27 -51.93 14.42
C ARG A 20 -8.04 -50.49 14.85
N VAL A 21 -6.78 -50.12 14.92
CA VAL A 21 -6.42 -48.68 15.07
C VAL A 21 -6.88 -48.01 13.78
N ALA A 22 -8.05 -47.36 13.84
CA ALA A 22 -8.47 -46.47 12.78
C ALA A 22 -7.50 -45.29 12.84
N THR A 23 -6.63 -45.21 11.85
CA THR A 23 -5.81 -44.00 11.63
C THR A 23 -6.78 -42.88 11.27
N ILE A 24 -7.09 -42.03 12.22
CA ILE A 24 -7.85 -40.82 11.93
C ILE A 24 -6.96 -39.93 11.09
N ALA A 25 -7.27 -39.81 9.80
CA ALA A 25 -6.59 -38.90 8.92
C ALA A 25 -6.80 -37.47 9.45
N SER A 26 -5.70 -36.74 9.66
CA SER A 26 -5.79 -35.32 10.00
C SER A 26 -6.29 -34.55 8.75
N VAL A 27 -7.34 -33.77 8.91
CA VAL A 27 -7.86 -32.91 7.84
C VAL A 27 -7.42 -31.49 8.14
N ASN A 28 -6.76 -30.86 7.20
CA ASN A 28 -6.45 -29.45 7.27
C ASN A 28 -7.73 -28.65 7.00
N THR A 29 -7.98 -27.62 7.81
CA THR A 29 -9.08 -26.68 7.63
C THR A 29 -8.54 -25.25 7.66
N TYR A 30 -9.18 -24.36 6.92
CA TYR A 30 -8.80 -22.95 6.84
C TYR A 30 -9.88 -22.09 7.52
N ALA A 31 -9.46 -21.09 8.29
CA ALA A 31 -10.36 -20.16 8.94
C ALA A 31 -9.79 -18.74 8.95
N VAL A 32 -10.69 -17.77 8.90
CA VAL A 32 -10.39 -16.35 9.04
C VAL A 32 -10.99 -15.86 10.35
N TYR A 33 -10.21 -15.15 11.13
CA TYR A 33 -10.64 -14.52 12.35
C TYR A 33 -10.48 -13.01 12.27
N TYR A 34 -11.45 -12.31 12.80
CA TYR A 34 -11.47 -10.86 12.94
C TYR A 34 -11.42 -10.50 14.41
N PHE A 35 -10.53 -9.57 14.77
CA PHE A 35 -10.48 -8.99 16.12
C PHE A 35 -11.27 -7.69 16.16
N ASN A 36 -12.29 -7.62 16.99
CA ASN A 36 -13.18 -6.46 17.10
C ASN A 36 -12.74 -5.44 18.18
N GLY A 37 -11.48 -5.51 18.62
CA GLY A 37 -10.96 -4.71 19.74
C GLY A 37 -11.06 -5.38 21.09
N THR A 38 -11.88 -6.45 21.23
CA THR A 38 -12.11 -7.16 22.49
C THR A 38 -11.85 -8.66 22.36
N LYS A 39 -12.32 -9.27 21.29
CA LYS A 39 -12.21 -10.72 21.06
C LYS A 39 -12.02 -11.05 19.57
N TRP A 40 -11.43 -12.22 19.33
CA TRP A 40 -11.37 -12.84 18.03
C TRP A 40 -12.67 -13.60 17.74
N SER A 41 -13.23 -13.41 16.53
CA SER A 41 -14.41 -14.13 16.06
C SER A 41 -14.32 -14.40 14.57
N GLN A 42 -15.00 -15.43 14.10
CA GLN A 42 -15.14 -15.65 12.67
C GLN A 42 -16.23 -14.72 12.12
N PRO A 43 -15.95 -13.92 11.09
CA PRO A 43 -16.97 -13.10 10.46
C PRO A 43 -17.97 -13.97 9.71
N SER A 44 -19.26 -13.67 9.81
CA SER A 44 -20.36 -14.46 9.19
C SER A 44 -20.53 -14.21 7.71
N ASP A 45 -20.01 -13.10 7.21
CA ASP A 45 -20.05 -12.68 5.82
C ASP A 45 -18.84 -13.14 5.01
N VAL A 46 -17.85 -13.79 5.66
CA VAL A 46 -16.63 -14.32 5.02
C VAL A 46 -16.72 -15.82 4.87
N THR A 47 -16.56 -16.28 3.64
CA THR A 47 -16.44 -17.70 3.29
C THR A 47 -14.98 -18.00 2.97
N VAL A 48 -14.41 -19.01 3.63
CA VAL A 48 -13.06 -19.48 3.35
C VAL A 48 -13.15 -20.79 2.60
N LEU A 49 -12.57 -20.89 1.39
CA LEU A 49 -12.55 -22.13 0.64
C LEU A 49 -11.71 -23.17 1.39
N GLN A 50 -12.30 -24.35 1.59
CA GLN A 50 -11.68 -25.49 2.24
C GLN A 50 -10.95 -26.37 1.23
N PRO A 51 -10.04 -27.25 1.64
CA PRO A 51 -9.37 -28.18 0.73
C PRO A 51 -10.33 -29.01 -0.15
N SER A 52 -11.49 -29.41 0.41
CA SER A 52 -12.54 -30.10 -0.33
C SER A 52 -13.16 -29.25 -1.44
N ASP A 53 -13.30 -27.94 -1.20
CA ASP A 53 -13.93 -27.04 -2.17
C ASP A 53 -13.06 -26.92 -3.44
N TYR A 54 -11.73 -26.90 -3.29
CA TYR A 54 -10.81 -26.90 -4.43
C TYR A 54 -10.93 -28.19 -5.26
N VAL A 55 -11.02 -29.36 -4.57
CA VAL A 55 -11.20 -30.65 -5.24
C VAL A 55 -12.51 -30.68 -6.03
N GLU A 56 -13.60 -30.16 -5.46
CA GLU A 56 -14.90 -30.04 -6.14
C GLU A 56 -14.86 -29.12 -7.36
N MET A 57 -13.98 -28.11 -7.34
CA MET A 57 -13.72 -27.21 -8.47
C MET A 57 -12.71 -27.78 -9.47
N GLY A 58 -12.23 -29.01 -9.25
CA GLY A 58 -11.29 -29.71 -10.15
C GLY A 58 -9.82 -29.35 -9.93
N SER A 59 -9.47 -28.65 -8.86
CA SER A 59 -8.07 -28.37 -8.52
C SER A 59 -7.47 -29.44 -7.62
N SER A 60 -6.37 -30.06 -8.08
CA SER A 60 -5.61 -31.04 -7.31
C SER A 60 -4.59 -30.43 -6.35
N TYR A 61 -4.32 -29.13 -6.49
CA TYR A 61 -3.24 -28.43 -5.76
C TYR A 61 -3.74 -27.61 -4.57
N GLY A 62 -5.05 -27.60 -4.31
CA GLY A 62 -5.64 -26.81 -3.23
C GLY A 62 -5.48 -25.30 -3.41
N ASN A 63 -5.46 -24.83 -4.65
CA ASN A 63 -5.49 -23.44 -5.10
C ASN A 63 -6.22 -23.34 -6.44
N LEU A 64 -6.54 -22.15 -6.89
CA LEU A 64 -7.12 -21.86 -8.20
C LEU A 64 -6.22 -20.90 -8.95
N GLU A 65 -6.11 -21.03 -10.25
CA GLU A 65 -5.60 -19.96 -11.12
C GLU A 65 -6.63 -18.83 -11.23
N LEU A 66 -6.23 -17.64 -11.68
CA LEU A 66 -7.14 -16.49 -11.74
C LEU A 66 -8.39 -16.76 -12.59
N ASP A 67 -8.20 -17.31 -13.78
CA ASP A 67 -9.31 -17.66 -14.69
C ASP A 67 -10.22 -18.76 -14.14
N GLN A 68 -9.65 -19.69 -13.37
CA GLN A 68 -10.42 -20.70 -12.66
C GLN A 68 -11.23 -20.08 -11.52
N ALA A 69 -10.65 -19.16 -10.76
CA ALA A 69 -11.32 -18.46 -9.68
C ALA A 69 -12.52 -17.64 -10.21
N GLU A 70 -12.30 -16.86 -11.26
CA GLU A 70 -13.35 -16.08 -11.91
C GLU A 70 -14.52 -16.95 -12.41
N ARG A 71 -14.25 -18.17 -12.87
CA ARG A 71 -15.24 -19.10 -13.39
C ARG A 71 -15.96 -19.89 -12.31
N TYR A 72 -15.21 -20.40 -11.33
CA TYR A 72 -15.73 -21.41 -10.42
C TYR A 72 -16.28 -20.85 -9.11
N ILE A 73 -15.72 -19.73 -8.60
CA ILE A 73 -16.18 -19.16 -7.33
C ILE A 73 -17.63 -18.66 -7.43
N PRO A 74 -18.08 -17.97 -8.49
CA PRO A 74 -19.49 -17.62 -8.62
C PRO A 74 -20.42 -18.85 -8.61
N LEU A 75 -20.04 -19.92 -9.31
CA LEU A 75 -20.81 -21.17 -9.33
C LEU A 75 -20.87 -21.83 -7.96
N TYR A 76 -19.73 -21.86 -7.24
CA TYR A 76 -19.66 -22.34 -5.87
C TYR A 76 -20.55 -21.53 -4.93
N MET A 77 -20.51 -20.21 -5.02
CA MET A 77 -21.32 -19.31 -4.21
C MET A 77 -22.81 -19.51 -4.47
N ASN A 78 -23.23 -19.64 -5.73
CA ASN A 78 -24.61 -19.91 -6.11
C ASN A 78 -25.09 -21.27 -5.59
N ARG A 79 -24.24 -22.28 -5.55
CA ARG A 79 -24.58 -23.59 -4.99
C ARG A 79 -24.67 -23.57 -3.46
N LYS A 80 -23.73 -22.88 -2.81
CA LYS A 80 -23.61 -22.85 -1.34
C LYS A 80 -24.64 -21.92 -0.69
N PHE A 81 -24.96 -20.83 -1.37
CA PHE A 81 -25.87 -19.79 -0.90
C PHE A 81 -26.94 -19.47 -1.95
N PRO A 82 -27.81 -20.42 -2.28
CA PRO A 82 -28.77 -20.27 -3.41
C PRO A 82 -29.83 -19.20 -3.13
N TYR A 83 -30.02 -18.80 -1.89
CA TYR A 83 -31.07 -17.86 -1.47
C TYR A 83 -30.41 -16.65 -0.83
N GLY A 84 -30.07 -15.64 -1.63
CA GLY A 84 -29.64 -14.33 -1.16
C GLY A 84 -30.79 -13.33 -1.30
N THR A 85 -30.70 -12.23 -0.55
CA THR A 85 -31.47 -11.02 -0.86
C THR A 85 -30.66 -10.17 -1.84
N ASP A 86 -31.33 -9.49 -2.75
CA ASP A 86 -30.63 -8.55 -3.65
C ASP A 86 -29.79 -7.54 -2.83
N ASP A 87 -28.61 -7.23 -3.35
CA ASP A 87 -27.56 -6.42 -2.71
C ASP A 87 -26.88 -7.04 -1.48
N ALA A 88 -27.20 -8.30 -1.12
CA ALA A 88 -26.44 -8.99 -0.08
C ALA A 88 -24.99 -9.17 -0.52
N VAL A 89 -24.07 -8.91 0.41
CA VAL A 89 -22.62 -8.98 0.18
C VAL A 89 -22.00 -10.13 0.97
N LYS A 90 -21.12 -10.89 0.32
CA LYS A 90 -20.24 -11.87 0.97
C LYS A 90 -18.82 -11.75 0.42
N TYR A 91 -17.86 -12.14 1.25
CA TYR A 91 -16.46 -12.20 0.89
C TYR A 91 -16.00 -13.64 0.79
N VAL A 92 -15.21 -13.96 -0.24
CA VAL A 92 -14.63 -15.29 -0.43
C VAL A 92 -13.13 -15.18 -0.31
N VAL A 93 -12.55 -15.91 0.66
CA VAL A 93 -11.09 -16.04 0.82
C VAL A 93 -10.63 -17.35 0.25
N TYR A 94 -9.66 -17.29 -0.64
CA TYR A 94 -9.15 -18.47 -1.33
C TYR A 94 -7.65 -18.37 -1.63
N ARG A 95 -7.04 -19.50 -1.92
CA ARG A 95 -5.66 -19.62 -2.37
C ARG A 95 -5.62 -19.50 -3.89
N CYS A 96 -4.89 -18.52 -4.39
CA CYS A 96 -4.73 -18.25 -5.82
C CYS A 96 -3.30 -18.53 -6.26
N PHE A 97 -3.11 -19.31 -7.31
CA PHE A 97 -1.81 -19.49 -7.94
C PHE A 97 -1.63 -18.44 -9.03
N THR A 98 -0.64 -17.57 -8.85
CA THR A 98 -0.31 -16.50 -9.79
C THR A 98 1.16 -16.12 -9.67
N GLY A 99 1.81 -15.77 -10.77
CA GLY A 99 3.22 -15.37 -10.78
C GLY A 99 4.18 -16.45 -10.24
N GLY A 100 3.84 -17.75 -10.39
CA GLY A 100 4.68 -18.85 -9.93
C GLY A 100 4.57 -19.17 -8.42
N SER A 101 3.66 -18.53 -7.70
CA SER A 101 3.45 -18.75 -6.26
C SER A 101 1.97 -18.79 -5.90
N THR A 102 1.65 -19.41 -4.75
CA THR A 102 0.29 -19.40 -4.21
C THR A 102 0.15 -18.29 -3.18
N VAL A 103 -0.77 -17.38 -3.42
CA VAL A 103 -1.11 -16.25 -2.55
C VAL A 103 -2.54 -16.38 -2.04
N LEU A 104 -2.86 -15.70 -0.94
CA LEU A 104 -4.24 -15.57 -0.47
C LEU A 104 -4.91 -14.39 -1.16
N ARG A 105 -6.14 -14.60 -1.64
CA ARG A 105 -7.01 -13.56 -2.18
C ARG A 105 -8.32 -13.52 -1.42
N CYS A 106 -8.93 -12.34 -1.39
CA CYS A 106 -10.27 -12.14 -0.87
C CYS A 106 -11.05 -11.30 -1.87
N GLU A 107 -12.16 -11.82 -2.35
CA GLU A 107 -12.99 -11.13 -3.32
C GLU A 107 -14.39 -10.95 -2.77
N GLN A 108 -14.99 -9.83 -3.13
CA GLN A 108 -16.36 -9.48 -2.77
C GLN A 108 -17.34 -9.99 -3.84
N TYR A 109 -18.40 -10.61 -3.39
CA TYR A 109 -19.52 -11.06 -4.22
C TYR A 109 -20.80 -10.39 -3.75
N THR A 110 -21.59 -9.90 -4.69
CA THR A 110 -22.91 -9.34 -4.44
C THR A 110 -23.98 -10.25 -5.06
N PHE A 111 -25.06 -10.46 -4.34
CA PHE A 111 -26.21 -11.20 -4.86
C PHE A 111 -27.07 -10.24 -5.68
N THR A 112 -27.22 -10.53 -6.98
CA THR A 112 -27.94 -9.68 -7.90
C THR A 112 -28.73 -10.56 -8.89
N GLY A 113 -30.03 -10.31 -9.00
CA GLY A 113 -30.87 -11.05 -9.98
C GLY A 113 -30.87 -12.57 -9.79
N GLY A 114 -30.82 -13.04 -8.56
CA GLY A 114 -30.85 -14.46 -8.19
C GLY A 114 -29.53 -15.21 -8.26
N LYS A 115 -28.40 -14.51 -8.39
CA LYS A 115 -27.06 -15.11 -8.45
C LYS A 115 -25.98 -14.24 -7.77
N TRP A 116 -24.92 -14.90 -7.34
CA TRP A 116 -23.71 -14.21 -6.83
C TRP A 116 -22.80 -13.84 -7.98
N GLU A 117 -22.47 -12.57 -8.07
CA GLU A 117 -21.55 -12.01 -9.06
C GLU A 117 -20.36 -11.37 -8.35
N ASN A 118 -19.16 -11.47 -8.92
CA ASN A 118 -18.00 -10.76 -8.42
C ASN A 118 -18.22 -9.26 -8.55
N SER A 119 -18.24 -8.54 -7.43
CA SER A 119 -18.55 -7.10 -7.38
C SER A 119 -17.37 -6.23 -7.84
N VAL A 120 -16.17 -6.81 -7.87
CA VAL A 120 -14.94 -6.08 -8.17
C VAL A 120 -14.12 -6.89 -9.15
N SER A 121 -14.20 -6.56 -10.40
CA SER A 121 -13.44 -7.20 -11.49
C SER A 121 -11.90 -7.16 -11.32
N ASN A 122 -11.37 -6.52 -10.26
CA ASN A 122 -9.96 -6.40 -9.94
C ASN A 122 -9.66 -6.42 -8.43
N GLY A 123 -10.53 -6.98 -7.58
CA GLY A 123 -10.36 -7.06 -6.13
C GLY A 123 -9.31 -8.08 -5.70
N GLY A 124 -8.03 -7.80 -5.95
CA GLY A 124 -6.96 -8.54 -5.28
C GLY A 124 -6.94 -8.23 -3.78
N VAL A 125 -6.61 -9.22 -2.94
CA VAL A 125 -6.19 -8.93 -1.57
C VAL A 125 -4.97 -8.03 -1.65
N ILE A 126 -5.14 -6.76 -1.28
CA ILE A 126 -4.01 -5.90 -1.00
C ILE A 126 -3.49 -6.35 0.36
N THR A 127 -2.29 -6.91 0.39
CA THR A 127 -1.59 -7.10 1.66
C THR A 127 -1.13 -5.73 2.12
N GLU A 128 -1.90 -5.13 3.02
CA GLU A 128 -1.47 -3.91 3.70
C GLU A 128 -0.74 -4.30 4.98
N THR A 129 0.47 -3.80 5.13
CA THR A 129 1.18 -3.86 6.39
C THR A 129 0.78 -2.61 7.18
N GLN A 130 0.07 -2.79 8.27
CA GLN A 130 -0.25 -1.72 9.20
C GLN A 130 0.58 -1.90 10.46
N GLN A 131 1.19 -0.81 10.93
CA GLN A 131 1.89 -0.83 12.21
C GLN A 131 1.02 -0.24 13.32
N PHE A 132 1.22 -0.77 14.53
CA PHE A 132 0.52 -0.33 15.72
C PHE A 132 1.53 -0.03 16.81
N VAL A 133 1.30 1.03 17.56
CA VAL A 133 2.07 1.41 18.74
C VAL A 133 1.23 1.18 20.00
N TYR A 134 1.85 0.59 21.04
CA TYR A 134 1.21 0.44 22.33
C TYR A 134 1.35 1.71 23.17
N LYS A 135 0.23 2.27 23.61
CA LYS A 135 0.16 3.43 24.49
C LYS A 135 -0.49 3.02 25.81
N PRO A 136 -0.43 3.83 26.89
CA PRO A 136 -1.05 3.49 28.18
C PRO A 136 -2.54 3.16 28.11
N ASP A 137 -3.26 3.68 27.13
CA ASP A 137 -4.69 3.46 26.87
C ASP A 137 -4.96 2.39 25.79
N GLY A 138 -3.93 1.63 25.36
CA GLY A 138 -4.05 0.49 24.45
C GLY A 138 -3.29 0.63 23.14
N TRP A 139 -3.53 -0.32 22.23
CA TRP A 139 -2.95 -0.33 20.90
C TRP A 139 -3.60 0.72 20.01
N LYS A 140 -2.78 1.56 19.36
CA LYS A 140 -3.20 2.55 18.38
C LYS A 140 -2.54 2.28 17.04
N MET A 141 -3.30 2.46 15.96
CA MET A 141 -2.74 2.41 14.62
C MET A 141 -1.76 3.59 14.45
N ASP A 142 -0.59 3.29 13.92
CA ASP A 142 0.43 4.27 13.58
C ASP A 142 0.62 4.25 12.05
N PRO A 143 0.06 5.20 11.31
CA PRO A 143 0.19 5.28 9.86
C PRO A 143 1.47 5.98 9.40
N SER A 144 2.48 6.13 10.28
CA SER A 144 3.77 6.72 9.91
C SER A 144 4.41 5.99 8.73
N ILE A 145 5.09 6.75 7.86
CA ILE A 145 5.66 6.28 6.62
C ILE A 145 7.16 6.54 6.62
N VAL A 146 7.93 5.56 6.15
CA VAL A 146 9.34 5.74 5.83
C VAL A 146 9.54 5.45 4.34
N LEU A 147 10.00 6.46 3.60
CA LEU A 147 10.35 6.33 2.19
C LEU A 147 11.86 6.33 2.04
N THR A 148 12.37 5.39 1.25
CA THR A 148 13.78 5.40 0.82
C THR A 148 13.79 5.59 -0.70
N LEU A 149 14.39 6.70 -1.15
CA LEU A 149 14.44 7.14 -2.52
C LEU A 149 15.89 7.12 -3.03
N PRO A 150 16.39 5.97 -3.48
CA PRO A 150 17.76 5.87 -3.98
C PRO A 150 17.91 6.72 -5.26
N ALA A 151 19.08 7.39 -5.38
CA ALA A 151 19.42 8.11 -6.60
C ALA A 151 19.68 7.16 -7.77
N GLY A 152 19.54 7.68 -8.98
CA GLY A 152 19.82 6.99 -10.22
C GLY A 152 18.58 6.69 -11.07
N MET A 153 18.84 6.35 -12.32
CA MET A 153 17.80 5.98 -13.28
C MET A 153 17.15 4.65 -12.90
N ASN A 154 15.89 4.48 -13.31
CA ASN A 154 15.16 3.21 -13.15
C ASN A 154 14.96 2.78 -11.69
N GLN A 155 14.81 3.73 -10.79
CA GLN A 155 14.43 3.52 -9.40
C GLN A 155 12.92 3.78 -9.25
N PRO A 156 12.04 2.76 -9.22
CA PRO A 156 10.59 2.98 -9.32
C PRO A 156 10.02 3.89 -8.23
N ALA A 157 10.47 3.73 -6.98
CA ALA A 157 10.00 4.57 -5.85
C ALA A 157 10.42 6.04 -6.05
N SER A 158 11.68 6.28 -6.36
CA SER A 158 12.23 7.63 -6.61
C SER A 158 11.57 8.26 -7.83
N THR A 159 11.44 7.50 -8.92
CA THR A 159 10.78 7.98 -10.14
C THR A 159 9.35 8.41 -9.86
N LEU A 160 8.57 7.58 -9.14
CA LEU A 160 7.18 7.91 -8.78
C LEU A 160 7.12 9.18 -7.91
N PHE A 161 7.92 9.23 -6.85
CA PHE A 161 7.90 10.37 -5.93
C PHE A 161 8.30 11.67 -6.62
N PHE A 162 9.45 11.69 -7.30
CA PHE A 162 9.92 12.91 -7.96
C PHE A 162 9.10 13.30 -9.19
N GLN A 163 8.50 12.33 -9.92
CA GLN A 163 7.52 12.70 -10.95
C GLN A 163 6.29 13.38 -10.36
N THR A 164 5.83 12.92 -9.18
CA THR A 164 4.72 13.57 -8.48
C THR A 164 5.11 15.01 -8.06
N CYS A 165 6.36 15.24 -7.65
CA CYS A 165 6.86 16.60 -7.40
C CYS A 165 6.82 17.47 -8.67
N VAL A 166 7.31 16.97 -9.80
CA VAL A 166 7.28 17.63 -11.10
C VAL A 166 5.85 17.99 -11.51
N ASP A 167 4.93 17.03 -11.37
CA ASP A 167 3.52 17.21 -11.73
C ASP A 167 2.84 18.24 -10.80
N TRP A 168 3.20 18.22 -9.51
CA TRP A 168 2.71 19.19 -8.54
C TRP A 168 3.17 20.61 -8.87
N VAL A 169 4.47 20.82 -9.16
CA VAL A 169 5.03 22.12 -9.57
C VAL A 169 4.30 22.63 -10.80
N LYS A 170 4.14 21.79 -11.82
CA LYS A 170 3.44 22.13 -13.06
C LYS A 170 2.01 22.60 -12.83
N ALA A 171 1.31 22.00 -11.87
CA ALA A 171 -0.11 22.26 -11.64
C ALA A 171 -0.38 23.39 -10.63
N ASN A 172 0.50 23.63 -9.66
CA ASN A 172 0.20 24.48 -8.52
C ASN A 172 1.06 25.76 -8.44
N VAL A 173 2.24 25.77 -9.07
CA VAL A 173 3.10 26.95 -9.06
C VAL A 173 2.67 27.94 -10.16
N PRO A 174 2.59 29.25 -9.88
CA PRO A 174 2.38 30.25 -10.93
C PRO A 174 3.43 30.12 -12.03
N ASP A 175 2.99 30.02 -13.28
CA ASP A 175 3.85 29.72 -14.45
C ASP A 175 4.68 28.44 -14.30
N GLY A 176 4.14 27.47 -13.56
CA GLY A 176 4.84 26.21 -13.21
C GLY A 176 5.38 25.46 -14.43
N ALA A 177 4.72 25.56 -15.57
CA ALA A 177 5.18 24.96 -16.82
C ALA A 177 6.56 25.48 -17.27
N SER A 178 6.94 26.73 -16.95
CA SER A 178 8.24 27.31 -17.32
C SER A 178 9.42 26.67 -16.58
N PHE A 179 9.15 26.04 -15.44
CA PHE A 179 10.15 25.31 -14.66
C PHE A 179 10.36 23.87 -15.12
N ILE A 180 9.50 23.33 -15.99
CA ILE A 180 9.56 21.93 -16.38
C ILE A 180 10.48 21.74 -17.59
N SER A 181 11.35 20.72 -17.53
CA SER A 181 12.18 20.33 -18.68
C SER A 181 11.33 19.90 -19.88
N SER A 182 11.90 19.97 -21.09
CA SER A 182 11.22 19.54 -22.31
C SER A 182 10.78 18.07 -22.29
N TYR A 183 11.41 17.21 -21.47
CA TYR A 183 11.05 15.81 -21.29
C TYR A 183 9.93 15.60 -20.25
N GLY A 184 9.57 16.62 -19.47
CA GLY A 184 8.49 16.55 -18.49
C GLY A 184 8.81 15.73 -17.22
N ASN A 185 10.07 15.39 -16.99
CA ASN A 185 10.51 14.53 -15.89
C ASN A 185 11.52 15.19 -14.93
N ASN A 186 11.82 16.45 -15.14
CA ASN A 186 12.62 17.28 -14.24
C ASN A 186 11.95 18.64 -14.12
N GLU A 187 12.06 19.25 -12.95
CA GLU A 187 11.65 20.62 -12.72
C GLU A 187 12.76 21.40 -12.02
N TYR A 188 12.75 22.72 -12.15
CA TYR A 188 13.78 23.63 -11.68
C TYR A 188 13.22 24.74 -10.77
N TYR A 189 12.07 24.49 -10.16
CA TYR A 189 11.50 25.32 -9.11
C TYR A 189 12.14 25.01 -7.76
N CYS A 190 12.38 23.73 -7.50
CA CYS A 190 13.16 23.22 -6.37
C CYS A 190 14.17 22.11 -6.76
N GLY A 191 14.34 21.85 -8.07
CA GLY A 191 15.37 20.96 -8.60
C GLY A 191 15.03 19.47 -8.63
N THR A 192 13.77 19.06 -8.47
CA THR A 192 13.42 17.63 -8.44
C THR A 192 13.53 16.98 -9.81
N SER A 193 14.11 15.78 -9.85
CA SER A 193 14.36 14.99 -11.03
C SER A 193 13.86 13.57 -10.89
N ALA A 194 12.77 13.24 -11.61
CA ALA A 194 12.30 11.87 -11.73
C ALA A 194 13.25 10.99 -12.55
N TYR A 195 13.98 11.59 -13.48
CA TYR A 195 14.96 10.89 -14.32
C TYR A 195 16.18 10.43 -13.53
N GLN A 196 16.73 11.32 -12.67
CA GLN A 196 17.92 11.02 -11.87
C GLN A 196 17.57 10.46 -10.48
N GLY A 197 16.31 10.50 -10.05
CA GLY A 197 15.89 10.07 -8.74
C GLY A 197 16.51 10.89 -7.59
N ASN A 198 16.69 12.20 -7.79
CA ASN A 198 17.32 13.10 -6.84
C ASN A 198 16.80 14.54 -6.95
N ILE A 199 17.36 15.44 -6.15
CA ILE A 199 17.17 16.88 -6.27
C ILE A 199 18.49 17.50 -6.79
N ASP A 200 18.43 18.18 -7.93
CA ASP A 200 19.57 18.87 -8.51
C ASP A 200 19.63 20.31 -7.98
N LEU A 201 20.50 20.56 -7.02
CA LEU A 201 20.72 21.87 -6.39
C LEU A 201 21.87 22.67 -7.04
N ARG A 202 22.19 22.43 -8.29
CA ARG A 202 23.16 23.25 -9.00
C ARG A 202 22.51 24.54 -9.51
N PRO A 203 22.90 25.74 -9.04
CA PRO A 203 22.31 27.01 -9.47
C PRO A 203 22.35 27.22 -10.97
N SER A 204 23.43 26.75 -11.64
CA SER A 204 23.57 26.84 -13.08
C SER A 204 22.48 26.09 -13.86
N ALA A 205 21.96 24.99 -13.31
CA ALA A 205 20.86 24.24 -13.94
C ALA A 205 19.55 25.04 -13.84
N ALA A 206 19.24 25.57 -12.65
CA ALA A 206 18.06 26.38 -12.40
C ALA A 206 18.05 27.65 -13.27
N VAL A 207 19.15 28.41 -13.31
CA VAL A 207 19.28 29.63 -14.12
C VAL A 207 19.21 29.34 -15.63
N THR A 208 19.77 28.23 -16.08
CA THR A 208 19.70 27.83 -17.49
C THR A 208 18.28 27.55 -17.92
N GLN A 209 17.48 26.90 -17.09
CA GLN A 209 16.08 26.57 -17.39
C GLN A 209 15.16 27.77 -17.28
N ASN A 210 15.30 28.59 -16.23
CA ASN A 210 14.45 29.75 -16.03
C ASN A 210 15.25 30.98 -15.56
N PRO A 211 16.00 31.64 -16.48
CA PRO A 211 16.85 32.77 -16.11
C PRO A 211 16.08 33.95 -15.53
N THR A 212 14.81 34.12 -15.91
CA THR A 212 13.97 35.22 -15.40
C THR A 212 13.62 35.02 -13.93
N ALA A 213 13.29 33.78 -13.53
CA ALA A 213 12.91 33.48 -12.15
C ALA A 213 14.06 33.64 -11.14
N TYR A 214 15.30 33.54 -11.60
CA TYR A 214 16.50 33.61 -10.75
C TYR A 214 17.34 34.87 -11.04
N ALA A 215 16.82 35.83 -11.77
CA ALA A 215 17.56 37.05 -12.15
C ALA A 215 18.01 37.84 -10.92
N GLY A 216 19.31 38.14 -10.83
CA GLY A 216 19.91 38.94 -9.76
C GLY A 216 20.15 38.20 -8.43
N MET A 217 19.90 36.90 -8.37
CA MET A 217 20.19 36.08 -7.20
C MET A 217 21.62 35.53 -7.24
N SER A 218 22.25 35.40 -6.06
CA SER A 218 23.51 34.64 -5.93
C SER A 218 23.24 33.13 -5.92
N ASP A 219 24.27 32.34 -6.15
CA ASP A 219 24.17 30.88 -6.13
C ASP A 219 23.64 30.37 -4.78
N GLU A 220 24.08 30.95 -3.65
CA GLU A 220 23.61 30.59 -2.32
C GLU A 220 22.14 30.95 -2.10
N GLN A 221 21.68 32.06 -2.66
CA GLN A 221 20.27 32.47 -2.59
C GLN A 221 19.39 31.52 -3.41
N ILE A 222 19.86 31.08 -4.56
CA ILE A 222 19.14 30.10 -5.39
C ILE A 222 18.98 28.78 -4.63
N VAL A 223 20.08 28.21 -4.12
CA VAL A 223 20.04 26.94 -3.35
C VAL A 223 19.14 27.05 -2.12
N ALA A 224 19.24 28.16 -1.39
CA ALA A 224 18.39 28.37 -0.20
C ALA A 224 16.90 28.45 -0.58
N LEU A 225 16.58 29.09 -1.70
CA LEU A 225 15.22 29.21 -2.22
C LEU A 225 14.68 27.84 -2.67
N GLU A 226 15.47 27.06 -3.40
CA GLU A 226 15.08 25.73 -3.88
C GLU A 226 14.82 24.77 -2.72
N LYS A 227 15.72 24.75 -1.70
CA LYS A 227 15.54 23.97 -0.48
C LYS A 227 14.23 24.34 0.22
N LYS A 228 14.00 25.65 0.43
CA LYS A 228 12.80 26.13 1.10
C LYS A 228 11.52 25.77 0.33
N ARG A 229 11.51 25.89 -0.98
CA ARG A 229 10.37 25.49 -1.85
C ARG A 229 10.09 24.00 -1.75
N PHE A 230 11.15 23.19 -1.71
CA PHE A 230 10.97 21.74 -1.52
C PHE A 230 10.38 21.43 -0.14
N GLU A 231 10.93 22.01 0.92
CA GLU A 231 10.49 21.78 2.30
C GLU A 231 9.04 22.23 2.54
N ASP A 232 8.68 23.42 2.08
CA ASP A 232 7.44 24.08 2.49
C ASP A 232 6.28 23.83 1.51
N GLU A 233 6.58 23.53 0.24
CA GLU A 233 5.57 23.52 -0.81
C GLU A 233 5.52 22.19 -1.59
N VAL A 234 6.62 21.84 -2.26
CA VAL A 234 6.61 20.75 -3.25
C VAL A 234 6.52 19.37 -2.60
N CYS A 235 7.34 19.12 -1.58
CA CYS A 235 7.34 17.83 -0.88
C CYS A 235 6.01 17.56 -0.16
N PRO A 236 5.46 18.47 0.68
CA PRO A 236 4.16 18.24 1.30
C PRO A 236 3.03 18.15 0.28
N GLY A 237 3.11 18.89 -0.82
CA GLY A 237 2.15 18.80 -1.92
C GLY A 237 2.18 17.44 -2.63
N ALA A 238 3.36 16.92 -2.94
CA ALA A 238 3.54 15.60 -3.52
C ALA A 238 3.08 14.47 -2.56
N LEU A 239 3.39 14.61 -1.26
CA LEU A 239 2.91 13.67 -0.23
C LEU A 239 1.38 13.65 -0.16
N ALA A 240 0.71 14.81 -0.25
CA ALA A 240 -0.75 14.88 -0.25
C ALA A 240 -1.37 14.18 -1.48
N MET A 241 -0.70 14.23 -2.63
CA MET A 241 -1.13 13.50 -3.83
C MET A 241 -0.92 11.99 -3.69
N LEU A 242 0.20 11.56 -3.13
CA LEU A 242 0.55 10.14 -2.97
C LEU A 242 -0.22 9.47 -1.84
N TYR A 243 -0.47 10.19 -0.74
CA TYR A 243 -1.10 9.66 0.48
C TYR A 243 -2.36 10.45 0.87
N PRO A 244 -3.39 10.56 -0.01
CA PRO A 244 -4.56 11.41 0.24
C PRO A 244 -5.45 10.93 1.40
N LYS A 245 -5.19 9.73 1.93
CA LYS A 245 -5.95 9.13 3.04
C LYS A 245 -5.23 9.14 4.37
N ILE A 246 -3.92 9.49 4.41
CA ILE A 246 -3.19 9.57 5.67
C ILE A 246 -3.82 10.65 6.57
N ASN A 247 -3.83 10.40 7.87
CA ASN A 247 -4.43 11.34 8.83
C ASN A 247 -3.70 11.29 10.17
N ALA A 248 -3.77 12.38 10.90
CA ALA A 248 -3.34 12.40 12.30
C ALA A 248 -4.15 11.40 13.14
N VAL A 249 -3.49 10.78 14.10
CA VAL A 249 -4.10 9.83 15.04
C VAL A 249 -3.95 10.37 16.46
N PRO A 250 -5.05 10.56 17.21
CA PRO A 250 -4.97 11.09 18.57
C PRO A 250 -4.06 10.26 19.47
N GLY A 251 -3.06 10.93 20.07
CA GLY A 251 -2.07 10.31 20.97
C GLY A 251 -0.96 9.53 20.27
N VAL A 252 -0.86 9.60 18.95
CA VAL A 252 0.25 9.08 18.16
C VAL A 252 0.91 10.24 17.42
N GLU A 253 2.22 10.33 17.49
CA GLU A 253 3.00 11.22 16.62
C GLU A 253 3.18 10.51 15.27
N VAL A 254 2.35 10.90 14.30
CA VAL A 254 2.39 10.32 12.96
C VAL A 254 3.38 11.10 12.11
N THR A 255 4.40 10.41 11.60
CA THR A 255 5.47 11.05 10.82
C THR A 255 5.59 10.48 9.41
N VAL A 256 6.10 11.30 8.50
CA VAL A 256 6.63 10.86 7.21
C VAL A 256 8.12 11.19 7.17
N THR A 257 8.93 10.15 7.09
CA THR A 257 10.39 10.24 6.97
C THR A 257 10.80 9.87 5.57
N ILE A 258 11.57 10.72 4.88
CA ILE A 258 12.03 10.48 3.52
C ILE A 258 13.55 10.54 3.49
N HIS A 259 14.18 9.42 3.10
CA HIS A 259 15.59 9.34 2.77
C HIS A 259 15.75 9.57 1.27
N PHE A 260 16.49 10.57 0.88
CA PHE A 260 16.66 10.99 -0.51
C PHE A 260 18.07 11.50 -0.80
N SER A 261 18.40 11.66 -2.06
CA SER A 261 19.70 12.18 -2.49
C SER A 261 19.56 13.54 -3.16
N ILE A 262 20.57 14.38 -2.97
CA ILE A 262 20.76 15.62 -3.74
C ILE A 262 21.98 15.50 -4.63
N TYR A 263 22.08 16.40 -5.60
CA TYR A 263 23.26 16.60 -6.41
C TYR A 263 23.62 18.09 -6.51
N ASP A 264 24.77 18.45 -5.94
CA ASP A 264 25.34 19.81 -5.95
C ASP A 264 26.73 19.87 -6.62
N GLY A 265 27.03 18.87 -7.45
CA GLY A 265 28.36 18.54 -7.98
C GLY A 265 28.86 17.19 -7.46
N SER A 266 28.27 16.71 -6.38
CA SER A 266 28.44 15.37 -5.82
C SER A 266 27.10 14.86 -5.27
N THR A 267 26.90 13.54 -5.27
CA THR A 267 25.70 12.95 -4.66
C THR A 267 25.85 12.89 -3.15
N LYS A 268 24.86 13.41 -2.43
CA LYS A 268 24.78 13.37 -0.95
C LYS A 268 23.41 12.88 -0.52
N GLU A 269 23.38 12.09 0.55
CA GLU A 269 22.13 11.56 1.13
C GLU A 269 21.64 12.47 2.25
N HIS A 270 20.34 12.69 2.28
CA HIS A 270 19.64 13.50 3.25
C HIS A 270 18.39 12.83 3.74
N THR A 271 17.89 13.29 4.88
CA THR A 271 16.64 12.85 5.47
C THR A 271 15.79 14.06 5.79
N ILE A 272 14.52 14.03 5.38
CA ILE A 272 13.53 15.03 5.74
C ILE A 272 12.39 14.38 6.50
N ILE A 273 11.86 15.08 7.49
CA ILE A 273 10.78 14.59 8.36
C ILE A 273 9.65 15.61 8.37
N TYR A 274 8.44 15.08 8.25
CA TYR A 274 7.17 15.81 8.41
C TYR A 274 6.32 15.16 9.48
N ASN A 275 5.58 15.98 10.25
CA ASN A 275 4.47 15.54 11.07
C ASN A 275 3.18 15.57 10.26
N VAL A 276 2.33 14.55 10.44
CA VAL A 276 0.98 14.53 9.89
C VAL A 276 0.04 15.20 10.88
N THR A 277 -0.44 16.38 10.53
CA THR A 277 -1.27 17.22 11.42
C THR A 277 -2.77 17.12 11.13
N GLY A 278 -3.14 16.54 9.99
CA GLY A 278 -4.51 16.32 9.57
C GLY A 278 -4.57 15.43 8.33
N LYS A 279 -5.75 15.30 7.74
CA LYS A 279 -5.93 14.48 6.53
C LYS A 279 -5.09 15.06 5.37
N ALA A 280 -4.08 14.32 4.95
CA ALA A 280 -3.12 14.71 3.93
C ALA A 280 -2.49 16.11 4.18
N GLN A 281 -2.27 16.45 5.46
CA GLN A 281 -1.62 17.68 5.89
C GLN A 281 -0.30 17.35 6.57
N PHE A 282 0.77 18.01 6.11
CA PHE A 282 2.13 17.73 6.51
C PHE A 282 2.80 19.01 6.97
N GLU A 283 3.36 18.98 8.17
CA GLU A 283 4.12 20.08 8.77
C GLU A 283 5.59 19.71 8.81
N PHE A 284 6.44 20.56 8.25
CA PHE A 284 7.88 20.36 8.21
C PHE A 284 8.47 20.33 9.64
N VAL A 285 9.31 19.33 9.91
CA VAL A 285 10.00 19.18 11.20
C VAL A 285 11.48 19.47 11.05
N SER A 286 12.16 18.76 10.16
CA SER A 286 13.62 18.90 9.98
C SER A 286 14.08 18.34 8.64
N CYS A 287 15.21 18.83 8.17
CA CYS A 287 15.97 18.21 7.09
C CYS A 287 17.47 18.29 7.38
N THR A 288 18.19 17.19 7.16
CA THR A 288 19.64 17.09 7.45
C THR A 288 20.52 17.96 6.55
N TRP A 289 20.01 18.55 5.49
CA TRP A 289 20.75 19.54 4.71
C TRP A 289 20.81 20.95 5.35
N ASN A 290 20.10 21.12 6.48
CA ASN A 290 20.11 22.35 7.27
C ASN A 290 21.09 22.26 8.48
N GLU A 291 21.69 21.08 8.69
CA GLU A 291 22.72 20.81 9.70
C GLU A 291 24.13 21.02 9.09
#